data_ac1a45bfba20d438288a4202864c6478
#
_entry.id   ac1a45bfba20d438288a4202864c6478
#
_cell.length_a   1.000
_cell.length_b   1.000
_cell.length_c   1.000
_cell.angle_alpha   90.00
_cell.angle_beta   90.00
_cell.angle_gamma   90.00
#
_symmetry.space_group_name_H-M   'P 1'
#
loop_
_entity.id
_entity.type
_entity.pdbx_description
1 polymer ?
#
loop_
_entity_poly.entity_id
_entity_poly.type
_entity_poly.pdbx_seq_one_letter_code
_entity_poly.pdbx_strand_id
1 'polypeptide(L)'
;MFAVTETALCFVPGPAVLLVLSQALQRGTTKALWSILGILSANTFYFILSATGIGAMLLASYQLFLAVKWIGVCYLLWLGLGAFFGTSQHLSLSTTLNRQSGSSSLLAGGFVLQMSNPKALVFFSALLPQFVNPHAPVWPQVAILAATSVVIEFVVQVFYASVAGRATAFATKPRFARITNRVSGSLLVAAGLGMAALRRA
;
A
#
# COMPACT_ATOMS: atom_id res chain seq x y z
N MET A 1 -9.68 7.55 12.52
CA MET A 1 -9.88 6.26 11.84
C MET A 1 -8.91 6.05 10.68
N PHE A 2 -8.70 7.01 9.77
CA PHE A 2 -7.78 6.88 8.62
C PHE A 2 -6.40 6.34 9.00
N ALA A 3 -5.70 6.98 9.95
CA ALA A 3 -4.35 6.57 10.35
C ALA A 3 -4.27 5.10 10.83
N VAL A 4 -5.29 4.61 11.53
CA VAL A 4 -5.34 3.21 12.00
C VAL A 4 -5.51 2.26 10.81
N THR A 5 -6.43 2.58 9.90
CA THR A 5 -6.66 1.78 8.68
C THR A 5 -5.41 1.77 7.79
N GLU A 6 -4.80 2.93 7.59
CA GLU A 6 -3.58 3.09 6.81
C GLU A 6 -2.42 2.29 7.41
N THR A 7 -2.21 2.41 8.73
CA THR A 7 -1.18 1.63 9.42
C THR A 7 -1.39 0.13 9.24
N ALA A 8 -2.63 -0.35 9.44
CA ALA A 8 -2.96 -1.75 9.24
C ALA A 8 -2.66 -2.21 7.80
N LEU A 9 -3.04 -1.39 6.81
CA LEU A 9 -2.76 -1.68 5.40
C LEU A 9 -1.25 -1.66 5.11
N CYS A 10 -0.49 -0.73 5.65
CA CYS A 10 0.96 -0.65 5.42
C CYS A 10 1.70 -1.87 5.98
N PHE A 11 1.23 -2.44 7.09
CA PHE A 11 1.78 -3.69 7.65
C PHE A 11 1.41 -4.95 6.83
N VAL A 12 0.48 -4.84 5.90
CA VAL A 12 0.18 -5.93 4.96
C VAL A 12 1.28 -6.00 3.90
N PRO A 13 2.10 -7.08 3.83
CA PRO A 13 3.13 -7.18 2.82
C PRO A 13 2.51 -7.32 1.43
N GLY A 14 2.62 -6.25 0.65
CA GLY A 14 2.31 -6.22 -0.77
C GLY A 14 3.57 -6.08 -1.61
N PRO A 15 3.43 -5.89 -2.94
CA PRO A 15 4.55 -5.74 -3.87
C PRO A 15 5.57 -4.67 -3.44
N ALA A 16 5.11 -3.54 -2.91
CA ALA A 16 5.96 -2.46 -2.43
C ALA A 16 6.85 -2.90 -1.26
N VAL A 17 6.27 -3.55 -0.24
CA VAL A 17 7.04 -4.07 0.91
C VAL A 17 8.04 -5.13 0.46
N LEU A 18 7.65 -6.03 -0.46
CA LEU A 18 8.53 -7.06 -0.99
C LEU A 18 9.70 -6.48 -1.78
N LEU A 19 9.49 -5.42 -2.56
CA LEU A 19 10.57 -4.70 -3.23
C LEU A 19 11.55 -4.13 -2.21
N VAL A 20 11.06 -3.44 -1.17
CA VAL A 20 11.88 -2.83 -0.13
C VAL A 20 12.68 -3.88 0.63
N LEU A 21 12.04 -4.98 1.02
CA LEU A 21 12.71 -6.13 1.66
C LEU A 21 13.82 -6.69 0.76
N SER A 22 13.54 -6.94 -0.51
CA SER A 22 14.50 -7.45 -1.49
C SER A 22 15.69 -6.50 -1.65
N GLN A 23 15.45 -5.19 -1.77
CA GLN A 23 16.51 -4.18 -1.89
C GLN A 23 17.33 -4.09 -0.60
N ALA A 24 16.69 -4.12 0.57
CA ALA A 24 17.39 -4.08 1.85
C ALA A 24 18.28 -5.31 2.09
N LEU A 25 17.80 -6.51 1.71
CA LEU A 25 18.55 -7.76 1.80
C LEU A 25 19.75 -7.80 0.83
N GLN A 26 19.57 -7.32 -0.40
CA GLN A 26 20.59 -7.42 -1.45
C GLN A 26 21.61 -6.29 -1.42
N ARG A 27 21.21 -5.09 -0.99
CA ARG A 27 21.99 -3.84 -1.15
C ARG A 27 22.10 -3.01 0.11
N GLY A 28 21.50 -3.48 1.21
CA GLY A 28 21.44 -2.76 2.48
C GLY A 28 20.31 -1.73 2.57
N THR A 29 19.99 -1.34 3.80
CA THR A 29 18.89 -0.44 4.14
C THR A 29 19.01 0.92 3.43
N THR A 30 20.22 1.49 3.36
CA THR A 30 20.44 2.81 2.74
C THR A 30 20.06 2.85 1.25
N LYS A 31 20.33 1.78 0.51
CA LYS A 31 19.93 1.69 -0.90
C LYS A 31 18.44 1.46 -1.05
N ALA A 32 17.81 0.72 -0.13
CA ALA A 32 16.36 0.52 -0.11
C ALA A 32 15.58 1.84 0.09
N LEU A 33 16.15 2.84 0.78
CA LEU A 33 15.53 4.15 0.94
C LEU A 33 15.19 4.82 -0.40
N TRP A 34 16.00 4.63 -1.44
CA TRP A 34 15.67 5.18 -2.77
C TRP A 34 14.41 4.56 -3.38
N SER A 35 14.22 3.25 -3.20
CA SER A 35 12.99 2.59 -3.63
C SER A 35 11.79 3.05 -2.78
N ILE A 36 11.97 3.27 -1.47
CA ILE A 36 10.93 3.82 -0.59
C ILE A 36 10.53 5.21 -1.07
N LEU A 37 11.48 6.10 -1.35
CA LEU A 37 11.19 7.43 -1.88
C LEU A 37 10.44 7.37 -3.22
N GLY A 38 10.77 6.43 -4.08
CA GLY A 38 10.03 6.19 -5.32
C GLY A 38 8.56 5.79 -5.06
N ILE A 39 8.33 4.86 -4.14
CA ILE A 39 6.99 4.44 -3.75
C ILE A 39 6.18 5.61 -3.18
N LEU A 40 6.76 6.39 -2.28
CA LEU A 40 6.09 7.56 -1.68
C LEU A 40 5.79 8.65 -2.70
N SER A 41 6.67 8.85 -3.68
CA SER A 41 6.43 9.78 -4.80
C SER A 41 5.23 9.35 -5.64
N ALA A 42 5.09 8.05 -5.93
CA ALA A 42 3.92 7.51 -6.62
C ALA A 42 2.63 7.69 -5.80
N ASN A 43 2.67 7.46 -4.49
CA ASN A 43 1.52 7.70 -3.62
C ASN A 43 1.13 9.18 -3.58
N THR A 44 2.11 10.08 -3.49
CA THR A 44 1.85 11.53 -3.57
C THR A 44 1.16 11.89 -4.89
N PHE A 45 1.62 11.31 -6.00
CA PHE A 45 0.98 11.48 -7.30
C PHE A 45 -0.46 10.96 -7.31
N TYR A 46 -0.72 9.79 -6.71
CA TYR A 46 -2.08 9.27 -6.55
C TYR A 46 -2.96 10.17 -5.68
N PHE A 47 -2.45 10.76 -4.59
CA PHE A 47 -3.20 11.72 -3.79
C PHE A 47 -3.61 12.95 -4.60
N ILE A 48 -2.70 13.48 -5.43
CA ILE A 48 -3.01 14.62 -6.33
C ILE A 48 -4.10 14.24 -7.34
N LEU A 49 -3.96 13.09 -8.00
CA LEU A 49 -4.98 12.60 -8.92
C LEU A 49 -6.32 12.36 -8.21
N SER A 50 -6.30 11.81 -7.02
CA SER A 50 -7.50 11.53 -6.24
C SER A 50 -8.19 12.82 -5.80
N ALA A 51 -7.45 13.86 -5.44
CA ALA A 51 -8.04 15.16 -5.07
C ALA A 51 -8.86 15.77 -6.18
N THR A 52 -8.44 15.60 -7.45
CA THR A 52 -9.19 16.06 -8.62
C THR A 52 -10.34 15.11 -8.97
N GLY A 53 -10.11 13.80 -8.89
CA GLY A 53 -11.07 12.76 -9.27
C GLY A 53 -12.16 12.50 -8.23
N ILE A 54 -11.82 12.55 -6.93
CA ILE A 54 -12.78 12.34 -5.84
C ILE A 54 -13.89 13.40 -5.89
N GLY A 55 -13.54 14.67 -6.07
CA GLY A 55 -14.52 15.74 -6.19
C GLY A 55 -15.50 15.50 -7.35
N ALA A 56 -14.97 15.15 -8.51
CA ALA A 56 -15.78 14.81 -9.68
C ALA A 56 -16.67 13.58 -9.46
N MET A 57 -16.15 12.53 -8.85
CA MET A 57 -16.89 11.29 -8.57
C MET A 57 -18.00 11.48 -7.55
N LEU A 58 -17.76 12.26 -6.49
CA LEU A 58 -18.77 12.56 -5.46
C LEU A 58 -19.93 13.40 -6.02
N LEU A 59 -19.64 14.25 -7.01
CA LEU A 59 -20.66 15.07 -7.70
C LEU A 59 -21.42 14.30 -8.78
N ALA A 60 -20.77 13.32 -9.44
CA ALA A 60 -21.33 12.68 -10.63
C ALA A 60 -22.39 11.60 -10.33
N SER A 61 -22.21 10.73 -9.34
CA SER A 61 -23.18 9.66 -9.08
C SER A 61 -22.93 8.86 -7.78
N TYR A 62 -23.97 8.77 -6.95
CA TYR A 62 -23.99 7.87 -5.80
C TYR A 62 -23.82 6.38 -6.19
N GLN A 63 -24.37 5.99 -7.32
CA GLN A 63 -24.26 4.62 -7.84
C GLN A 63 -22.83 4.27 -8.23
N LEU A 64 -22.11 5.21 -8.87
CA LEU A 64 -20.70 5.02 -9.21
C LEU A 64 -19.85 4.86 -7.94
N PHE A 65 -20.09 5.67 -6.92
CA PHE A 65 -19.42 5.53 -5.63
C PHE A 65 -19.68 4.16 -4.99
N LEU A 66 -20.92 3.67 -5.01
CA LEU A 66 -21.26 2.34 -4.49
C LEU A 66 -20.56 1.23 -5.29
N ALA A 67 -20.54 1.33 -6.60
CA ALA A 67 -19.85 0.34 -7.44
C ALA A 67 -18.36 0.26 -7.10
N VAL A 68 -17.68 1.40 -7.04
CA VAL A 68 -16.25 1.48 -6.68
C VAL A 68 -16.01 0.96 -5.26
N LYS A 69 -16.87 1.31 -4.29
CA LYS A 69 -16.81 0.80 -2.92
C LYS A 69 -16.85 -0.73 -2.89
N TRP A 70 -17.85 -1.34 -3.54
CA TRP A 70 -18.02 -2.80 -3.50
C TRP A 70 -16.93 -3.54 -4.25
N ILE A 71 -16.41 -2.99 -5.36
CA ILE A 71 -15.22 -3.51 -6.03
C ILE A 71 -14.02 -3.54 -5.05
N GLY A 72 -13.82 -2.44 -4.32
CA GLY A 72 -12.76 -2.36 -3.31
C GLY A 72 -12.92 -3.37 -2.18
N VAL A 73 -14.13 -3.54 -1.63
CA VAL A 73 -14.45 -4.54 -0.60
C VAL A 73 -14.13 -5.95 -1.10
N CYS A 74 -14.65 -6.34 -2.26
CA CYS A 74 -14.41 -7.66 -2.84
C CYS A 74 -12.91 -7.91 -3.06
N TYR A 75 -12.19 -6.91 -3.55
CA TYR A 75 -10.75 -7.02 -3.78
C TYR A 75 -9.96 -7.17 -2.47
N LEU A 76 -10.28 -6.37 -1.43
CA LEU A 76 -9.62 -6.49 -0.11
C LEU A 76 -9.89 -7.86 0.53
N LEU A 77 -11.12 -8.36 0.43
CA LEU A 77 -11.46 -9.70 0.90
C LEU A 77 -10.72 -10.78 0.12
N TRP A 78 -10.64 -10.66 -1.21
CA TRP A 78 -9.91 -11.61 -2.05
C TRP A 78 -8.41 -11.63 -1.71
N LEU A 79 -7.77 -10.46 -1.58
CA LEU A 79 -6.37 -10.35 -1.17
C LEU A 79 -6.15 -10.89 0.25
N GLY A 80 -7.04 -10.55 1.18
CA GLY A 80 -6.94 -10.95 2.57
C GLY A 80 -7.07 -12.46 2.74
N LEU A 81 -8.04 -13.07 2.11
CA LEU A 81 -8.24 -14.52 2.12
C LEU A 81 -7.09 -15.23 1.38
N GLY A 82 -6.65 -14.70 0.25
CA GLY A 82 -5.49 -15.20 -0.48
C GLY A 82 -4.21 -15.17 0.36
N ALA A 83 -3.97 -14.10 1.11
CA ALA A 83 -2.82 -14.01 2.02
C ALA A 83 -2.96 -14.95 3.23
N PHE A 84 -4.17 -15.10 3.77
CA PHE A 84 -4.43 -15.93 4.95
C PHE A 84 -4.31 -17.44 4.66
N PHE A 85 -4.88 -17.89 3.53
CA PHE A 85 -4.90 -19.29 3.15
C PHE A 85 -3.80 -19.68 2.16
N GLY A 86 -3.20 -18.72 1.47
CA GLY A 86 -2.19 -18.97 0.45
C GLY A 86 -0.92 -19.56 1.06
N THR A 87 -0.49 -20.68 0.55
CA THR A 87 0.89 -21.11 0.62
C THR A 87 1.71 -20.08 -0.13
N SER A 88 2.68 -19.48 0.56
CA SER A 88 3.64 -18.49 0.07
C SER A 88 3.65 -18.37 -1.47
N GLN A 89 2.91 -17.43 -2.03
CA GLN A 89 3.22 -17.04 -3.39
C GLN A 89 4.67 -16.53 -3.33
N HIS A 90 5.58 -17.34 -3.81
CA HIS A 90 6.86 -16.89 -4.31
C HIS A 90 6.49 -15.89 -5.43
N LEU A 91 6.25 -14.64 -5.05
CA LEU A 91 6.40 -13.55 -5.97
C LEU A 91 7.88 -13.60 -6.35
N SER A 92 8.14 -14.39 -7.39
CA SER A 92 9.38 -14.29 -8.14
C SER A 92 9.37 -12.89 -8.73
N LEU A 93 9.71 -11.90 -7.90
CA LEU A 93 10.21 -10.65 -8.37
C LEU A 93 11.56 -10.96 -9.03
N SER A 94 11.49 -11.61 -10.19
CA SER A 94 12.58 -11.62 -11.17
C SER A 94 12.74 -10.21 -11.70
N THR A 95 12.85 -9.24 -10.79
CA THR A 95 13.49 -7.99 -11.11
C THR A 95 14.98 -8.34 -11.12
N THR A 96 15.46 -8.75 -12.28
CA THR A 96 16.85 -8.63 -12.69
C THR A 96 17.22 -7.14 -12.62
N LEU A 97 17.08 -6.55 -11.44
CA LEU A 97 17.67 -5.25 -11.15
C LEU A 97 19.16 -5.50 -11.07
N ASN A 98 19.83 -5.13 -12.16
CA ASN A 98 21.27 -5.20 -12.27
C ASN A 98 21.88 -4.71 -10.95
N ARG A 99 22.79 -5.49 -10.37
CA ARG A 99 23.42 -5.22 -9.07
C ARG A 99 24.14 -3.85 -9.01
N GLN A 100 24.36 -3.22 -10.17
CA GLN A 100 24.99 -1.90 -10.37
C GLN A 100 23.99 -0.74 -10.54
N SER A 101 22.67 -0.96 -10.35
CA SER A 101 21.68 0.11 -10.52
C SER A 101 21.97 1.29 -9.58
N GLY A 102 22.07 2.49 -10.14
CA GLY A 102 22.22 3.74 -9.40
C GLY A 102 20.98 4.08 -8.58
N SER A 103 21.09 5.07 -7.70
CA SER A 103 19.99 5.53 -6.83
C SER A 103 18.76 5.97 -7.62
N SER A 104 18.93 6.62 -8.78
CA SER A 104 17.85 7.02 -9.68
C SER A 104 17.06 5.85 -10.23
N SER A 105 17.72 4.75 -10.58
CA SER A 105 17.07 3.53 -11.05
C SER A 105 16.25 2.85 -9.94
N LEU A 106 16.72 2.89 -8.70
CA LEU A 106 16.01 2.35 -7.55
C LEU A 106 14.75 3.18 -7.25
N LEU A 107 14.84 4.50 -7.31
CA LEU A 107 13.74 5.42 -7.16
C LEU A 107 12.69 5.18 -8.27
N ALA A 108 13.11 5.19 -9.52
CA ALA A 108 12.23 4.93 -10.66
C ALA A 108 11.56 3.55 -10.55
N GLY A 109 12.31 2.52 -10.14
CA GLY A 109 11.75 1.18 -9.91
C GLY A 109 10.69 1.14 -8.82
N GLY A 110 10.90 1.86 -7.72
CA GLY A 110 9.92 2.01 -6.66
C GLY A 110 8.65 2.73 -7.14
N PHE A 111 8.83 3.83 -7.88
CA PHE A 111 7.72 4.59 -8.46
C PHE A 111 6.89 3.75 -9.43
N VAL A 112 7.51 3.13 -10.43
CA VAL A 112 6.81 2.31 -11.44
C VAL A 112 6.10 1.12 -10.79
N LEU A 113 6.77 0.44 -9.84
CA LEU A 113 6.14 -0.68 -9.13
C LEU A 113 4.90 -0.23 -8.37
N GLN A 114 4.97 0.91 -7.67
CA GLN A 114 3.83 1.42 -6.89
C GLN A 114 2.71 1.91 -7.80
N MET A 115 3.01 2.55 -8.93
CA MET A 115 2.01 2.92 -9.94
C MET A 115 1.28 1.72 -10.53
N SER A 116 1.93 0.55 -10.59
CA SER A 116 1.34 -0.70 -11.06
C SER A 116 0.81 -1.57 -9.91
N ASN A 117 0.87 -1.10 -8.66
CA ASN A 117 0.50 -1.88 -7.49
C ASN A 117 -1.03 -1.95 -7.34
N PRO A 118 -1.66 -3.12 -7.50
CA PRO A 118 -3.12 -3.23 -7.41
C PRO A 118 -3.65 -2.83 -6.03
N LYS A 119 -2.87 -3.05 -4.97
CA LYS A 119 -3.24 -2.61 -3.61
C LYS A 119 -3.35 -1.08 -3.54
N ALA A 120 -2.40 -0.35 -4.13
CA ALA A 120 -2.43 1.10 -4.20
C ALA A 120 -3.62 1.60 -5.03
N LEU A 121 -3.84 1.01 -6.21
CA LEU A 121 -4.99 1.36 -7.06
C LEU A 121 -6.32 1.26 -6.31
N VAL A 122 -6.55 0.16 -5.59
CA VAL A 122 -7.79 -0.02 -4.81
C VAL A 122 -7.84 0.94 -3.63
N PHE A 123 -6.73 1.17 -2.94
CA PHE A 123 -6.69 2.13 -1.85
C PHE A 123 -7.12 3.52 -2.32
N PHE A 124 -6.50 4.03 -3.37
CA PHE A 124 -6.76 5.38 -3.87
C PHE A 124 -8.12 5.54 -4.54
N SER A 125 -8.61 4.49 -5.21
CA SER A 125 -9.90 4.56 -5.92
C SER A 125 -11.11 4.27 -5.04
N ALA A 126 -10.98 3.34 -4.08
CA ALA A 126 -12.13 2.85 -3.34
C ALA A 126 -12.09 3.19 -1.83
N LEU A 127 -10.92 3.18 -1.21
CA LEU A 127 -10.81 3.41 0.23
C LEU A 127 -10.68 4.89 0.56
N LEU A 128 -9.79 5.62 -0.11
CA LEU A 128 -9.51 7.03 0.17
C LEU A 128 -10.78 7.91 0.13
N PRO A 129 -11.70 7.77 -0.84
CA PRO A 129 -12.94 8.56 -0.88
C PRO A 129 -13.83 8.42 0.35
N GLN A 130 -13.71 7.31 1.11
CA GLN A 130 -14.49 7.07 2.32
C GLN A 130 -14.09 8.00 3.50
N PHE A 131 -12.91 8.59 3.43
CA PHE A 131 -12.35 9.47 4.44
C PHE A 131 -12.48 10.95 4.09
N VAL A 132 -13.06 11.27 2.93
CA VAL A 132 -13.26 12.65 2.46
C VAL A 132 -14.72 13.04 2.65
N ASN A 133 -14.96 14.14 3.39
CA ASN A 133 -16.27 14.72 3.52
C ASN A 133 -16.63 15.54 2.25
N PRO A 134 -17.68 15.17 1.50
CA PRO A 134 -18.06 15.86 0.27
C PRO A 134 -18.61 17.28 0.49
N HIS A 135 -19.06 17.61 1.71
CA HIS A 135 -19.62 18.90 2.08
C HIS A 135 -18.57 19.92 2.53
N ALA A 136 -17.28 19.54 2.52
CA ALA A 136 -16.17 20.42 2.90
C ALA A 136 -15.12 20.47 1.77
N PRO A 137 -14.26 21.50 1.74
CA PRO A 137 -13.22 21.60 0.72
C PRO A 137 -12.34 20.34 0.65
N VAL A 138 -12.24 19.73 -0.53
CA VAL A 138 -11.55 18.43 -0.73
C VAL A 138 -10.04 18.56 -0.54
N TRP A 139 -9.41 19.62 -1.07
CA TRP A 139 -7.95 19.78 -1.07
C TRP A 139 -7.30 19.78 0.30
N PRO A 140 -7.78 20.53 1.31
CA PRO A 140 -7.19 20.46 2.66
C PRO A 140 -7.31 19.08 3.28
N GLN A 141 -8.42 18.39 3.08
CA GLN A 141 -8.63 17.04 3.60
C GLN A 141 -7.64 16.07 2.97
N VAL A 142 -7.54 16.06 1.64
CA VAL A 142 -6.60 15.19 0.93
C VAL A 142 -5.16 15.51 1.29
N ALA A 143 -4.79 16.77 1.49
CA ALA A 143 -3.45 17.15 1.93
C ALA A 143 -3.10 16.55 3.31
N ILE A 144 -4.04 16.60 4.26
CA ILE A 144 -3.85 16.00 5.61
C ILE A 144 -3.75 14.47 5.50
N LEU A 145 -4.61 13.84 4.70
CA LEU A 145 -4.58 12.40 4.48
C LEU A 145 -3.29 11.98 3.80
N ALA A 146 -2.81 12.75 2.81
CA ALA A 146 -1.55 12.50 2.11
C ALA A 146 -0.35 12.60 3.07
N ALA A 147 -0.26 13.68 3.85
CA ALA A 147 0.82 13.83 4.83
C ALA A 147 0.83 12.70 5.85
N THR A 148 -0.35 12.32 6.36
CA THR A 148 -0.50 11.21 7.30
C THR A 148 -0.07 9.89 6.69
N SER A 149 -0.53 9.58 5.47
CA SER A 149 -0.19 8.33 4.75
C SER A 149 1.30 8.24 4.45
N VAL A 150 1.89 9.30 3.89
CA VAL A 150 3.33 9.35 3.55
C VAL A 150 4.19 9.11 4.79
N VAL A 151 3.86 9.72 5.93
CA VAL A 151 4.61 9.53 7.17
C VAL A 151 4.48 8.10 7.69
N ILE A 152 3.25 7.56 7.75
CA ILE A 152 3.01 6.19 8.22
C ILE A 152 3.72 5.19 7.31
N GLU A 153 3.55 5.31 6.00
CA GLU A 153 4.15 4.38 5.05
C GLU A 153 5.68 4.46 5.07
N PHE A 154 6.26 5.67 5.15
CA PHE A 154 7.70 5.84 5.31
C PHE A 154 8.22 5.09 6.54
N VAL A 155 7.61 5.32 7.71
CA VAL A 155 8.02 4.67 8.96
C VAL A 155 7.91 3.15 8.87
N VAL A 156 6.81 2.64 8.36
CA VAL A 156 6.59 1.19 8.22
C VAL A 156 7.58 0.57 7.22
N GLN A 157 7.83 1.22 6.09
CA GLN A 157 8.76 0.68 5.10
C GLN A 157 10.22 0.74 5.56
N VAL A 158 10.62 1.81 6.28
CA VAL A 158 11.94 1.90 6.92
C VAL A 158 12.09 0.82 7.99
N PHE A 159 11.03 0.56 8.77
CA PHE A 159 11.03 -0.55 9.73
C PHE A 159 11.28 -1.89 9.02
N TYR A 160 10.56 -2.20 7.94
CA TYR A 160 10.78 -3.41 7.14
C TYR A 160 12.21 -3.49 6.58
N ALA A 161 12.71 -2.40 6.00
CA ALA A 161 14.07 -2.34 5.47
C ALA A 161 15.13 -2.57 6.56
N SER A 162 14.92 -2.01 7.75
CA SER A 162 15.85 -2.13 8.87
C SER A 162 15.88 -3.54 9.46
N VAL A 163 14.70 -4.16 9.60
CA VAL A 163 14.58 -5.55 10.05
C VAL A 163 15.22 -6.49 9.04
N ALA A 164 14.95 -6.31 7.74
CA ALA A 164 15.55 -7.12 6.69
C ALA A 164 17.08 -6.96 6.65
N GLY A 165 17.58 -5.75 6.72
CA GLY A 165 19.03 -5.47 6.68
C GLY A 165 19.81 -6.10 7.87
N ARG A 166 19.13 -6.28 9.01
CA ARG A 166 19.73 -6.91 10.21
C ARG A 166 19.48 -8.41 10.31
N ALA A 167 18.44 -8.91 9.68
CA ALA A 167 17.94 -10.28 9.84
C ALA A 167 18.03 -11.12 8.57
N THR A 168 19.12 -10.99 7.81
CA THR A 168 19.34 -11.79 6.59
C THR A 168 19.12 -13.30 6.82
N ALA A 169 19.41 -13.81 8.02
CA ALA A 169 19.18 -15.20 8.40
C ALA A 169 17.73 -15.53 8.84
N PHE A 170 16.91 -14.52 9.24
CA PHE A 170 15.55 -14.74 9.75
C PHE A 170 14.47 -14.49 8.70
N ALA A 171 14.65 -13.50 7.80
CA ALA A 171 13.67 -13.12 6.80
C ALA A 171 13.41 -14.22 5.74
N THR A 172 14.35 -15.13 5.57
CA THR A 172 14.25 -16.29 4.67
C THR A 172 13.50 -17.49 5.27
N LYS A 173 13.12 -17.44 6.56
CA LYS A 173 12.44 -18.59 7.20
C LYS A 173 10.97 -18.66 6.76
N PRO A 174 10.50 -19.83 6.28
CA PRO A 174 9.10 -20.05 5.86
C PRO A 174 8.08 -19.73 6.95
N ARG A 175 8.49 -19.86 8.22
CA ARG A 175 7.63 -19.58 9.38
C ARG A 175 7.35 -18.08 9.53
N PHE A 176 8.34 -17.22 9.29
CA PHE A 176 8.16 -15.77 9.32
C PHE A 176 7.20 -15.31 8.21
N ALA A 177 7.42 -15.77 6.98
CA ALA A 177 6.54 -15.47 5.86
C ALA A 177 5.09 -15.89 6.13
N ARG A 178 4.88 -17.07 6.73
CA ARG A 178 3.56 -17.60 7.06
C ARG A 178 2.84 -16.78 8.12
N ILE A 179 3.54 -16.37 9.19
CA ILE A 179 2.97 -15.53 10.25
C ILE A 179 2.59 -14.17 9.67
N THR A 180 3.50 -13.54 8.93
CA THR A 180 3.26 -12.24 8.29
C THR A 180 2.06 -12.29 7.35
N ASN A 181 1.96 -13.31 6.50
CA ASN A 181 0.84 -13.49 5.60
C ASN A 181 -0.50 -13.66 6.34
N ARG A 182 -0.54 -14.43 7.42
CA ARG A 182 -1.76 -14.63 8.21
C ARG A 182 -2.21 -13.34 8.90
N VAL A 183 -1.30 -12.65 9.57
CA VAL A 183 -1.60 -11.36 10.22
C VAL A 183 -2.09 -10.35 9.19
N SER A 184 -1.39 -10.25 8.08
CA SER A 184 -1.74 -9.36 6.97
C SER A 184 -3.10 -9.69 6.35
N GLY A 185 -3.34 -10.97 6.09
CA GLY A 185 -4.62 -11.45 5.56
C GLY A 185 -5.79 -11.11 6.49
N SER A 186 -5.62 -11.33 7.80
CA SER A 186 -6.64 -10.97 8.80
C SER A 186 -6.95 -9.48 8.81
N LEU A 187 -5.91 -8.63 8.72
CA LEU A 187 -6.08 -7.18 8.70
C LEU A 187 -6.80 -6.69 7.42
N LEU A 188 -6.49 -7.29 6.26
CA LEU A 188 -7.18 -6.98 5.01
C LEU A 188 -8.65 -7.37 5.05
N VAL A 189 -8.95 -8.56 5.57
CA VAL A 189 -10.34 -9.01 5.74
C VAL A 189 -11.08 -8.06 6.68
N ALA A 190 -10.49 -7.70 7.83
CA ALA A 190 -11.08 -6.76 8.77
C ALA A 190 -11.31 -5.38 8.13
N ALA A 191 -10.36 -4.87 7.34
CA ALA A 191 -10.51 -3.60 6.61
C ALA A 191 -11.63 -3.69 5.56
N GLY A 192 -11.73 -4.78 4.80
CA GLY A 192 -12.80 -5.00 3.83
C GLY A 192 -14.19 -5.06 4.47
N LEU A 193 -14.32 -5.78 5.59
CA LEU A 193 -15.57 -5.85 6.35
C LEU A 193 -15.94 -4.50 6.98
N GLY A 194 -14.96 -3.78 7.54
CA GLY A 194 -15.16 -2.43 8.06
C GLY A 194 -15.65 -1.47 6.97
N MET A 195 -15.07 -1.53 5.78
CA MET A 195 -15.48 -0.73 4.63
C MET A 195 -16.90 -1.10 4.15
N ALA A 196 -17.27 -2.38 4.17
CA ALA A 196 -18.64 -2.82 3.83
C ALA A 196 -19.67 -2.25 4.79
N ALA A 197 -19.34 -2.15 6.08
CA ALA A 197 -20.21 -1.64 7.14
C ALA A 197 -20.38 -0.11 7.12
N LEU A 198 -19.44 0.64 6.50
CA LEU A 198 -19.55 2.10 6.40
C LEU A 198 -20.75 2.50 5.54
N ARG A 199 -21.72 3.18 6.14
CA ARG A 199 -22.80 3.87 5.43
C ARG A 199 -22.38 5.31 5.16
N ARG A 200 -22.75 5.82 4.00
CA ARG A 200 -22.59 7.26 3.71
C ARG A 200 -23.59 8.01 4.60
N ALA A 201 -23.08 8.80 5.52
CA ALA A 201 -23.89 9.74 6.28
C ALA A 201 -24.38 10.88 5.38
#